data_eb12beed3f689224888656e4544bedde
#
_entry.id   eb12beed3f689224888656e4544bedde
#
_cell.length_a   1.000
_cell.length_b   1.000
_cell.length_c   1.000
_cell.angle_alpha   90.00
_cell.angle_beta   90.00
_cell.angle_gamma   90.00
#
_symmetry.space_group_name_H-M   'P 1'
#
loop_
_entity.id
_entity.type
_entity.pdbx_description
1 polymer ?
#
loop_
_entity_poly.entity_id
_entity_poly.type
_entity_poly.pdbx_seq_one_letter_code
_entity_poly.pdbx_strand_id
1 'polypeptide(L)'
;EFVTNISRRTAEEGAVLLWNHDNALPIEAESSVSLFGKSSVVPNYVVDGSGSVKVKDMQNLKSAFSDEGFSVNKQLYAKYEAQNPLMSWSTSVGECSWSSIFTSEENIATYGDNAIFILCRRGCENADLVQTGSDGLNGNILNLTTQEVEILNNLVTLKNKGVVKKLIVLISSSHTLQFSELSKYESNIDACMWVGMGGKMLNSAMVNLLSGKVNPSGRLAN
;
A
#
# COMPACT_ATOMS: atom_id res chain seq x y z
N GLU A 1 1.93 11.42 23.97
CA GLU A 1 0.52 11.38 23.49
C GLU A 1 0.22 12.51 22.50
N PHE A 2 0.50 13.78 22.83
CA PHE A 2 0.24 14.94 21.94
C PHE A 2 0.92 14.80 20.56
N VAL A 3 2.24 14.54 20.52
CA VAL A 3 3.01 14.40 19.26
C VAL A 3 2.49 13.22 18.44
N THR A 4 2.14 12.11 19.08
CA THR A 4 1.58 10.93 18.39
C THR A 4 0.24 11.26 17.72
N ASN A 5 -0.63 11.99 18.40
CA ASN A 5 -1.91 12.42 17.84
C ASN A 5 -1.74 13.38 16.66
N ILE A 6 -0.83 14.35 16.75
CA ILE A 6 -0.52 15.26 15.65
C ILE A 6 0.01 14.48 14.44
N SER A 7 0.98 13.58 14.64
CA SER A 7 1.53 12.76 13.57
C SER A 7 0.46 11.92 12.86
N ARG A 8 -0.44 11.30 13.64
CA ARG A 8 -1.54 10.50 13.10
C ARG A 8 -2.51 11.36 12.28
N ARG A 9 -2.96 12.49 12.84
CA ARG A 9 -3.87 13.41 12.16
C ARG A 9 -3.26 13.99 10.88
N THR A 10 -1.97 14.31 10.89
CA THR A 10 -1.26 14.76 9.68
C THR A 10 -1.30 13.71 8.57
N ALA A 11 -1.08 12.43 8.91
CA ALA A 11 -1.16 11.34 7.94
C ALA A 11 -2.60 11.13 7.43
N GLU A 12 -3.59 11.21 8.32
CA GLU A 12 -5.02 11.06 7.98
C GLU A 12 -5.52 12.22 7.11
N GLU A 13 -5.25 13.45 7.50
CA GLU A 13 -5.72 14.65 6.80
C GLU A 13 -4.97 14.88 5.47
N GLY A 14 -3.73 14.41 5.37
CA GLY A 14 -2.92 14.48 4.16
C GLY A 14 -3.28 13.43 3.11
N ALA A 15 -4.05 12.41 3.46
CA ALA A 15 -4.45 11.37 2.52
C ALA A 15 -5.45 11.91 1.47
N VAL A 16 -5.30 11.46 0.23
CA VAL A 16 -6.13 11.89 -0.91
C VAL A 16 -6.89 10.70 -1.47
N LEU A 17 -8.20 10.73 -1.42
CA LEU A 17 -9.05 9.76 -2.10
C LEU A 17 -9.08 10.09 -3.59
N LEU A 18 -8.51 9.22 -4.43
CA LEU A 18 -8.44 9.41 -5.87
C LEU A 18 -9.72 8.96 -6.56
N TRP A 19 -10.22 7.78 -6.20
CA TRP A 19 -11.56 7.30 -6.57
C TRP A 19 -12.09 6.31 -5.55
N ASN A 20 -13.41 6.14 -5.54
CA ASN A 20 -14.13 5.22 -4.66
C ASN A 20 -15.42 4.77 -5.38
N HIS A 21 -15.31 3.72 -6.19
CA HIS A 21 -16.44 3.20 -6.97
C HIS A 21 -17.42 2.46 -6.06
N ASP A 22 -18.70 2.65 -6.29
CA ASP A 22 -19.79 1.97 -5.58
C ASP A 22 -19.69 2.00 -4.04
N ASN A 23 -19.08 3.06 -3.49
CA ASN A 23 -18.83 3.18 -2.06
C ASN A 23 -18.02 1.99 -1.50
N ALA A 24 -16.97 1.56 -2.20
CA ALA A 24 -16.10 0.47 -1.76
C ALA A 24 -15.45 0.77 -0.40
N LEU A 25 -15.15 2.04 -0.14
CA LEU A 25 -14.74 2.55 1.17
C LEU A 25 -15.89 3.32 1.82
N PRO A 26 -16.04 3.23 3.15
CA PRO A 26 -15.22 2.43 4.06
C PRO A 26 -15.42 0.92 3.87
N ILE A 27 -14.39 0.14 4.23
CA ILE A 27 -14.53 -1.32 4.28
C ILE A 27 -15.42 -1.72 5.45
N GLU A 28 -16.14 -2.83 5.31
CA GLU A 28 -17.06 -3.32 6.34
C GLU A 28 -16.29 -3.73 7.60
N ALA A 29 -16.83 -3.38 8.76
CA ALA A 29 -16.27 -3.79 10.04
C ALA A 29 -16.16 -5.33 10.13
N GLU A 30 -15.15 -5.83 10.81
CA GLU A 30 -14.88 -7.26 11.02
C GLU A 30 -14.64 -8.06 9.73
N SER A 31 -14.61 -7.40 8.56
CA SER A 31 -14.32 -8.08 7.29
C SER A 31 -12.87 -8.59 7.23
N SER A 32 -12.62 -9.46 6.28
CA SER A 32 -11.28 -10.00 6.05
C SER A 32 -10.44 -9.11 5.16
N VAL A 33 -9.11 -9.13 5.37
CA VAL A 33 -8.15 -8.38 4.57
C VAL A 33 -6.94 -9.23 4.16
N SER A 34 -6.59 -9.18 2.89
CA SER A 34 -5.34 -9.69 2.33
C SER A 34 -4.45 -8.53 1.92
N LEU A 35 -3.30 -8.39 2.57
CA LEU A 35 -2.38 -7.27 2.38
C LEU A 35 -1.30 -7.65 1.37
N PHE A 36 -1.28 -6.97 0.23
CA PHE A 36 -0.32 -7.14 -0.85
C PHE A 36 0.62 -5.95 -0.94
N GLY A 37 1.78 -6.18 -1.53
CA GLY A 37 2.84 -5.19 -1.68
C GLY A 37 3.87 -5.26 -0.56
N LYS A 38 5.13 -5.09 -0.94
CA LYS A 38 6.26 -5.06 -0.01
C LYS A 38 6.07 -4.04 1.12
N SER A 39 5.43 -2.91 0.80
CA SER A 39 5.13 -1.86 1.78
C SER A 39 4.11 -2.25 2.84
N SER A 40 3.41 -3.38 2.69
CA SER A 40 2.55 -3.90 3.75
C SER A 40 3.34 -4.34 4.99
N VAL A 41 4.58 -4.83 4.78
CA VAL A 41 5.47 -5.29 5.85
C VAL A 41 6.61 -4.30 6.15
N VAL A 42 7.03 -3.52 5.14
CA VAL A 42 8.05 -2.47 5.29
C VAL A 42 7.45 -1.13 4.85
N PRO A 43 6.74 -0.44 5.74
CA PRO A 43 6.02 0.78 5.38
C PRO A 43 6.99 1.92 5.04
N ASN A 44 6.56 2.77 4.11
CA ASN A 44 7.28 3.98 3.72
C ASN A 44 6.96 5.13 4.71
N TYR A 45 7.56 5.09 5.89
CA TYR A 45 7.23 6.03 6.96
C TYR A 45 8.15 7.24 7.06
N VAL A 46 9.33 7.18 6.44
CA VAL A 46 10.33 8.25 6.50
C VAL A 46 11.24 8.22 5.27
N VAL A 47 11.77 9.37 4.87
CA VAL A 47 12.79 9.49 3.83
C VAL A 47 14.12 8.89 4.24
N ASP A 48 14.94 8.52 3.28
CA ASP A 48 16.36 8.21 3.47
C ASP A 48 17.20 9.50 3.45
N GLY A 49 18.44 9.43 3.91
CA GLY A 49 19.35 10.58 3.98
C GLY A 49 19.33 11.29 5.33
N SER A 50 19.61 12.59 5.34
CA SER A 50 19.71 13.41 6.56
C SER A 50 18.40 13.48 7.36
N GLY A 51 17.25 13.32 6.70
CA GLY A 51 15.94 13.26 7.33
C GLY A 51 15.58 11.89 7.91
N SER A 52 16.47 10.90 7.77
CA SER A 52 16.20 9.54 8.24
C SER A 52 16.09 9.47 9.76
N VAL A 53 15.02 8.90 10.26
CA VAL A 53 14.77 8.69 11.68
C VAL A 53 14.51 7.21 11.94
N LYS A 54 15.23 6.64 12.91
CA LYS A 54 14.92 5.28 13.38
C LYS A 54 13.65 5.34 14.23
N VAL A 55 12.55 4.88 13.67
CA VAL A 55 11.29 4.76 14.41
C VAL A 55 11.33 3.47 15.21
N LYS A 56 11.24 3.61 16.54
CA LYS A 56 11.07 2.49 17.46
C LYS A 56 9.57 2.25 17.69
N ASP A 57 9.21 1.00 17.92
CA ASP A 57 7.86 0.60 18.35
C ASP A 57 6.76 1.08 17.38
N MET A 58 7.02 1.03 16.08
CA MET A 58 6.00 1.25 15.08
C MET A 58 5.08 0.03 15.03
N GLN A 59 3.77 0.26 15.21
CA GLN A 59 2.77 -0.78 15.02
C GLN A 59 2.83 -1.26 13.55
N ASN A 60 2.97 -2.57 13.34
CA ASN A 60 2.91 -3.11 11.99
C ASN A 60 1.46 -3.11 11.46
N LEU A 61 1.31 -3.13 10.14
CA LEU A 61 -0.01 -2.98 9.52
C LEU A 61 -0.94 -4.15 9.85
N LYS A 62 -0.41 -5.37 9.95
CA LYS A 62 -1.17 -6.56 10.38
C LYS A 62 -1.80 -6.35 11.75
N SER A 63 -1.02 -5.87 12.72
CA SER A 63 -1.53 -5.57 14.07
C SER A 63 -2.53 -4.42 14.04
N ALA A 64 -2.25 -3.36 13.27
CA ALA A 64 -3.17 -2.22 13.16
C ALA A 64 -4.57 -2.66 12.68
N PHE A 65 -4.66 -3.52 11.67
CA PHE A 65 -5.94 -4.09 11.24
C PHE A 65 -6.55 -5.03 12.28
N SER A 66 -5.74 -5.92 12.89
CA SER A 66 -6.26 -6.89 13.87
C SER A 66 -6.80 -6.21 15.13
N ASP A 67 -6.16 -5.13 15.59
CA ASP A 67 -6.60 -4.37 16.76
C ASP A 67 -7.93 -3.62 16.49
N GLU A 68 -8.24 -3.36 15.23
CA GLU A 68 -9.51 -2.81 14.77
C GLU A 68 -10.57 -3.87 14.42
N GLY A 69 -10.31 -5.14 14.73
CA GLY A 69 -11.26 -6.26 14.56
C GLY A 69 -11.26 -6.92 13.19
N PHE A 70 -10.39 -6.52 12.27
CA PHE A 70 -10.31 -7.15 10.94
C PHE A 70 -9.59 -8.51 10.96
N SER A 71 -10.08 -9.43 10.14
CA SER A 71 -9.45 -10.74 9.95
C SER A 71 -8.35 -10.68 8.91
N VAL A 72 -7.08 -10.64 9.35
CA VAL A 72 -5.93 -10.48 8.45
C VAL A 72 -5.40 -11.82 7.95
N ASN A 73 -5.10 -11.92 6.65
CA ASN A 73 -4.42 -13.06 6.05
C ASN A 73 -2.96 -13.15 6.53
N LYS A 74 -2.78 -13.85 7.65
CA LYS A 74 -1.47 -13.99 8.28
C LYS A 74 -0.49 -14.82 7.45
N GLN A 75 -0.98 -15.77 6.65
CA GLN A 75 -0.13 -16.60 5.80
C GLN A 75 0.48 -15.78 4.66
N LEU A 76 -0.32 -14.98 3.99
CA LEU A 76 0.16 -14.05 2.96
C LEU A 76 1.16 -13.04 3.55
N TYR A 77 0.81 -12.45 4.70
CA TYR A 77 1.67 -11.49 5.38
C TYR A 77 3.04 -12.10 5.72
N ALA A 78 3.07 -13.35 6.23
CA ALA A 78 4.31 -14.07 6.53
C ALA A 78 5.14 -14.36 5.27
N LYS A 79 4.52 -14.57 4.11
CA LYS A 79 5.24 -14.71 2.83
C LYS A 79 6.02 -13.43 2.49
N TYR A 80 5.43 -12.25 2.67
CA TYR A 80 6.12 -10.98 2.49
C TYR A 80 7.22 -10.77 3.54
N GLU A 81 6.97 -11.08 4.81
CA GLU A 81 7.99 -11.01 5.87
C GLU A 81 9.21 -11.91 5.55
N ALA A 82 8.97 -13.13 5.01
CA ALA A 82 10.02 -14.08 4.66
C ALA A 82 10.92 -13.64 3.50
N GLN A 83 10.45 -12.73 2.62
CA GLN A 83 11.27 -12.15 1.55
C GLN A 83 12.36 -11.21 2.09
N ASN A 84 12.39 -10.98 3.42
CA ASN A 84 13.30 -10.05 4.09
C ASN A 84 13.40 -8.71 3.34
N PRO A 85 12.30 -8.02 3.17
CA PRO A 85 12.24 -6.82 2.35
C PRO A 85 12.96 -5.66 3.05
N LEU A 86 14.28 -5.68 3.01
CA LEU A 86 15.06 -4.53 3.44
C LEU A 86 14.78 -3.39 2.46
N MET A 87 14.34 -2.27 3.00
CA MET A 87 14.28 -1.04 2.22
C MET A 87 15.72 -0.62 1.94
N SER A 88 16.11 -0.73 0.68
CA SER A 88 17.40 -0.24 0.20
C SER A 88 17.41 1.29 0.19
N TRP A 89 18.60 1.87 0.29
CA TRP A 89 18.88 3.30 0.03
C TRP A 89 18.59 3.70 -1.42
N SER A 90 18.17 2.77 -2.26
CA SER A 90 17.84 3.04 -3.65
C SER A 90 16.39 3.49 -3.79
N THR A 91 16.13 4.25 -4.83
CA THR A 91 14.79 4.60 -5.30
C THR A 91 14.04 3.38 -5.87
N SER A 92 14.71 2.23 -5.96
CA SER A 92 14.15 0.97 -6.43
C SER A 92 13.02 0.49 -5.50
N VAL A 93 11.92 0.07 -6.10
CA VAL A 93 10.77 -0.48 -5.39
C VAL A 93 11.07 -1.88 -4.87
N GLY A 94 11.76 -2.70 -5.66
CA GLY A 94 12.14 -4.07 -5.32
C GLY A 94 10.93 -4.92 -4.90
N GLU A 95 9.78 -4.80 -5.61
CA GLU A 95 8.58 -5.55 -5.30
C GLU A 95 8.79 -7.06 -5.50
N CYS A 96 8.05 -7.88 -4.75
CA CYS A 96 8.14 -9.34 -4.81
C CYS A 96 7.44 -9.87 -6.06
N SER A 97 7.94 -10.97 -6.63
CA SER A 97 7.22 -11.68 -7.69
C SER A 97 5.96 -12.36 -7.14
N TRP A 98 4.93 -12.48 -7.95
CA TRP A 98 3.70 -13.18 -7.55
C TRP A 98 3.96 -14.60 -7.02
N SER A 99 4.79 -15.36 -7.72
CA SER A 99 5.11 -16.74 -7.34
C SER A 99 5.75 -16.87 -5.96
N SER A 100 6.47 -15.85 -5.50
CA SER A 100 7.14 -15.87 -4.20
C SER A 100 6.18 -15.59 -3.03
N ILE A 101 5.09 -14.86 -3.29
CA ILE A 101 4.14 -14.43 -2.26
C ILE A 101 2.80 -15.17 -2.33
N PHE A 102 2.47 -15.75 -3.47
CA PHE A 102 1.20 -16.47 -3.64
C PHE A 102 1.09 -17.65 -2.65
N THR A 103 -0.02 -17.73 -1.97
CA THR A 103 -0.34 -18.81 -1.02
C THR A 103 -1.15 -19.91 -1.70
N SER A 104 -2.42 -19.67 -1.94
CA SER A 104 -3.34 -20.47 -2.75
C SER A 104 -4.62 -19.65 -3.01
N GLU A 105 -5.40 -19.99 -4.02
CA GLU A 105 -6.71 -19.35 -4.24
C GLU A 105 -7.63 -19.56 -3.03
N GLU A 106 -7.64 -20.74 -2.43
CA GLU A 106 -8.44 -21.06 -1.24
C GLU A 106 -8.06 -20.18 -0.03
N ASN A 107 -6.76 -20.02 0.23
CA ASN A 107 -6.30 -19.14 1.30
C ASN A 107 -6.71 -17.70 1.04
N ILE A 108 -6.53 -17.20 -0.21
CA ILE A 108 -6.94 -15.83 -0.54
C ILE A 108 -8.45 -15.68 -0.45
N ALA A 109 -9.25 -16.67 -0.89
CA ALA A 109 -10.70 -16.64 -0.78
C ALA A 109 -11.19 -16.56 0.66
N THR A 110 -10.53 -17.25 1.59
CA THR A 110 -10.82 -17.18 3.03
C THR A 110 -10.69 -15.77 3.59
N TYR A 111 -9.82 -14.95 3.02
CA TYR A 111 -9.57 -13.56 3.42
C TYR A 111 -9.83 -12.58 2.27
N GLY A 112 -10.83 -12.89 1.44
CA GLY A 112 -11.05 -12.25 0.15
C GLY A 112 -12.01 -11.07 0.16
N ASP A 113 -12.54 -10.62 1.32
CA ASP A 113 -13.43 -9.47 1.32
C ASP A 113 -12.73 -8.23 0.77
N ASN A 114 -11.48 -8.01 1.19
CA ASN A 114 -10.69 -6.86 0.74
C ASN A 114 -9.26 -7.30 0.41
N ALA A 115 -8.85 -7.20 -0.84
CA ALA A 115 -7.44 -7.23 -1.24
C ALA A 115 -6.92 -5.80 -1.28
N ILE A 116 -5.93 -5.50 -0.46
CA ILE A 116 -5.34 -4.17 -0.33
C ILE A 116 -3.91 -4.24 -0.86
N PHE A 117 -3.65 -3.58 -1.99
CA PHE A 117 -2.33 -3.52 -2.60
C PHE A 117 -1.67 -2.17 -2.33
N ILE A 118 -0.49 -2.17 -1.71
CA ILE A 118 0.23 -0.97 -1.33
C ILE A 118 1.41 -0.74 -2.26
N LEU A 119 1.23 0.17 -3.20
CA LEU A 119 2.29 0.68 -4.08
C LEU A 119 3.21 1.62 -3.29
N CYS A 120 4.52 1.48 -3.48
CA CYS A 120 5.50 2.30 -2.78
C CYS A 120 6.47 2.96 -3.75
N ARG A 121 6.75 4.24 -3.51
CA ARG A 121 7.88 4.95 -4.12
C ARG A 121 8.63 5.72 -3.06
N ARG A 122 9.94 5.58 -3.07
CA ARG A 122 10.83 6.30 -2.14
C ARG A 122 11.67 7.31 -2.89
N GLY A 123 11.87 8.46 -2.27
CA GLY A 123 12.90 9.41 -2.65
C GLY A 123 14.05 9.35 -1.66
N CYS A 124 15.24 9.74 -2.09
CA CYS A 124 16.41 9.84 -1.25
C CYS A 124 17.08 11.20 -1.46
N GLU A 125 17.64 11.76 -0.40
CA GLU A 125 18.47 12.96 -0.48
C GLU A 125 19.69 12.71 -1.38
N ASN A 126 20.05 13.69 -2.20
CA ASN A 126 21.14 13.63 -3.18
C ASN A 126 21.02 12.51 -4.23
N ALA A 127 19.82 11.97 -4.45
CA ALA A 127 19.58 11.00 -5.49
C ALA A 127 18.45 11.48 -6.39
N ASP A 128 18.75 11.70 -7.66
CA ASP A 128 17.73 11.95 -8.66
C ASP A 128 16.85 10.71 -8.86
N LEU A 129 15.60 10.94 -9.21
CA LEU A 129 14.71 9.86 -9.60
C LEU A 129 15.24 9.22 -10.89
N VAL A 130 15.50 7.93 -10.86
CA VAL A 130 16.01 7.19 -12.00
C VAL A 130 14.94 7.13 -13.08
N GLN A 131 15.16 7.83 -14.18
CA GLN A 131 14.26 7.83 -15.34
C GLN A 131 14.34 6.53 -16.15
N THR A 132 15.49 5.87 -16.07
CA THR A 132 15.72 4.57 -16.70
C THR A 132 16.31 3.64 -15.64
N GLY A 133 15.51 2.78 -15.10
CA GLY A 133 15.93 1.80 -14.09
C GLY A 133 15.52 0.40 -14.47
N SER A 134 16.06 -0.57 -13.80
CA SER A 134 15.77 -1.99 -14.06
C SER A 134 14.39 -2.43 -13.55
N ASP A 135 13.74 -1.65 -12.70
CA ASP A 135 12.59 -2.08 -11.90
C ASP A 135 11.24 -1.53 -12.37
N GLY A 136 11.22 -0.62 -13.34
CA GLY A 136 9.99 -0.06 -13.89
C GLY A 136 9.70 -0.55 -15.31
N LEU A 137 8.45 -0.50 -15.73
CA LEU A 137 8.10 -0.63 -17.14
C LEU A 137 8.84 0.45 -17.92
N ASN A 138 9.59 0.06 -18.93
CA ASN A 138 10.49 0.93 -19.70
C ASN A 138 11.58 1.61 -18.85
N GLY A 139 11.87 1.10 -17.66
CA GLY A 139 12.91 1.63 -16.80
C GLY A 139 12.62 2.96 -16.11
N ASN A 140 11.39 3.44 -16.10
CA ASN A 140 11.00 4.69 -15.46
C ASN A 140 10.37 4.42 -14.08
N ILE A 141 10.96 4.99 -13.01
CA ILE A 141 10.46 4.84 -11.64
C ILE A 141 9.04 5.40 -11.43
N LEU A 142 8.59 6.30 -12.29
CA LEU A 142 7.24 6.84 -12.23
C LEU A 142 6.18 5.83 -12.71
N ASN A 143 6.60 4.82 -13.47
CA ASN A 143 5.73 3.76 -13.97
C ASN A 143 5.58 2.62 -12.96
N LEU A 144 4.62 1.74 -13.20
CA LEU A 144 4.53 0.48 -12.47
C LEU A 144 5.69 -0.44 -12.86
N THR A 145 6.24 -1.14 -11.88
CA THR A 145 7.26 -2.18 -12.13
C THR A 145 6.63 -3.43 -12.73
N THR A 146 7.44 -4.28 -13.35
CA THR A 146 6.98 -5.56 -13.89
C THR A 146 6.28 -6.40 -12.82
N GLN A 147 6.82 -6.44 -11.60
CA GLN A 147 6.25 -7.19 -10.48
C GLN A 147 4.93 -6.57 -9.99
N GLU A 148 4.82 -5.24 -9.94
CA GLU A 148 3.57 -4.56 -9.58
C GLU A 148 2.46 -4.84 -10.61
N VAL A 149 2.80 -4.82 -11.90
CA VAL A 149 1.88 -5.21 -12.98
C VAL A 149 1.48 -6.68 -12.85
N GLU A 150 2.43 -7.58 -12.55
CA GLU A 150 2.15 -9.00 -12.32
C GLU A 150 1.14 -9.17 -11.16
N ILE A 151 1.36 -8.49 -10.04
CA ILE A 151 0.46 -8.55 -8.87
C ILE A 151 -0.93 -8.02 -9.24
N LEU A 152 -1.01 -6.85 -9.89
CA LEU A 152 -2.30 -6.26 -10.29
C LEU A 152 -3.07 -7.19 -11.23
N ASN A 153 -2.42 -7.75 -12.25
CA ASN A 153 -3.05 -8.67 -13.19
C ASN A 153 -3.62 -9.91 -12.47
N ASN A 154 -2.87 -10.46 -11.53
CA ASN A 154 -3.33 -11.61 -10.75
C ASN A 154 -4.48 -11.23 -9.82
N LEU A 155 -4.43 -10.08 -9.15
CA LEU A 155 -5.52 -9.59 -8.28
C LEU A 155 -6.80 -9.34 -9.08
N VAL A 156 -6.70 -8.74 -10.27
CA VAL A 156 -7.84 -8.58 -11.19
C VAL A 156 -8.40 -9.94 -11.60
N THR A 157 -7.53 -10.90 -11.90
CA THR A 157 -7.95 -12.27 -12.25
C THR A 157 -8.70 -12.93 -11.08
N LEU A 158 -8.19 -12.81 -9.85
CA LEU A 158 -8.85 -13.35 -8.65
C LEU A 158 -10.19 -12.65 -8.37
N LYS A 159 -10.26 -11.34 -8.60
CA LYS A 159 -11.51 -10.59 -8.48
C LYS A 159 -12.55 -11.05 -9.51
N ASN A 160 -12.16 -11.21 -10.76
CA ASN A 160 -13.05 -11.71 -11.82
C ASN A 160 -13.55 -13.14 -11.56
N LYS A 161 -12.78 -13.95 -10.82
CA LYS A 161 -13.20 -15.28 -10.34
C LYS A 161 -14.09 -15.23 -9.10
N GLY A 162 -14.27 -14.07 -8.48
CA GLY A 162 -14.99 -13.92 -7.21
C GLY A 162 -14.22 -14.39 -5.97
N VAL A 163 -12.93 -14.67 -6.10
CA VAL A 163 -12.01 -15.02 -4.99
C VAL A 163 -11.74 -13.81 -4.12
N VAL A 164 -11.65 -12.64 -4.73
CA VAL A 164 -11.52 -11.32 -4.08
C VAL A 164 -12.76 -10.51 -4.40
N LYS A 165 -13.40 -9.90 -3.40
CA LYS A 165 -14.59 -9.08 -3.58
C LYS A 165 -14.26 -7.64 -3.92
N LYS A 166 -13.33 -7.03 -3.18
CA LYS A 166 -12.88 -5.64 -3.37
C LYS A 166 -11.38 -5.59 -3.58
N LEU A 167 -10.93 -4.86 -4.58
CA LEU A 167 -9.52 -4.53 -4.83
C LEU A 167 -9.30 -3.05 -4.51
N ILE A 168 -8.50 -2.78 -3.51
CA ILE A 168 -8.16 -1.44 -3.04
C ILE A 168 -6.66 -1.20 -3.26
N VAL A 169 -6.31 -0.05 -3.83
CA VAL A 169 -4.91 0.33 -4.02
C VAL A 169 -4.58 1.53 -3.13
N LEU A 170 -3.52 1.40 -2.35
CA LEU A 170 -2.93 2.50 -1.59
C LEU A 170 -1.62 2.90 -2.22
N ILE A 171 -1.38 4.19 -2.35
CA ILE A 171 -0.12 4.74 -2.89
C ILE A 171 0.63 5.43 -1.76
N SER A 172 1.68 4.75 -1.27
CA SER A 172 2.60 5.28 -0.28
C SER A 172 3.84 5.80 -0.98
N SER A 173 3.84 7.06 -1.36
CA SER A 173 4.91 7.64 -2.16
C SER A 173 5.35 8.99 -1.62
N SER A 174 6.67 9.24 -1.70
CA SER A 174 7.29 10.53 -1.42
C SER A 174 7.37 11.46 -2.64
N HIS A 175 7.04 10.95 -3.82
CA HIS A 175 7.05 11.70 -5.07
C HIS A 175 5.90 11.29 -5.98
N THR A 176 5.71 11.97 -7.09
CA THR A 176 4.65 11.67 -8.05
C THR A 176 4.78 10.26 -8.63
N LEU A 177 3.66 9.68 -9.02
CA LEU A 177 3.54 8.44 -9.79
C LEU A 177 2.81 8.79 -11.09
N GLN A 178 3.18 8.11 -12.19
CA GLN A 178 2.47 8.29 -13.45
C GLN A 178 1.18 7.46 -13.44
N PHE A 179 0.04 8.11 -13.29
CA PHE A 179 -1.26 7.44 -13.16
C PHE A 179 -1.75 6.76 -14.43
N SER A 180 -1.20 7.10 -15.61
CA SER A 180 -1.63 6.49 -16.88
C SER A 180 -1.48 4.97 -16.91
N GLU A 181 -0.54 4.40 -16.17
CA GLU A 181 -0.38 2.95 -16.05
C GLU A 181 -1.43 2.37 -15.07
N LEU A 182 -1.67 3.02 -13.95
CA LEU A 182 -2.64 2.58 -12.96
C LEU A 182 -4.09 2.77 -13.45
N SER A 183 -4.37 3.81 -14.23
CA SER A 183 -5.70 4.07 -14.78
C SER A 183 -6.18 2.97 -15.74
N LYS A 184 -5.29 2.17 -16.31
CA LYS A 184 -5.66 0.97 -17.09
C LYS A 184 -6.43 -0.05 -16.26
N TYR A 185 -6.25 -0.03 -14.95
CA TYR A 185 -6.88 -0.93 -13.98
C TYR A 185 -8.05 -0.29 -13.23
N GLU A 186 -8.38 0.99 -13.50
CA GLU A 186 -9.37 1.76 -12.73
C GLU A 186 -10.72 1.05 -12.63
N SER A 187 -11.20 0.47 -13.74
CA SER A 187 -12.47 -0.28 -13.74
C SER A 187 -12.46 -1.56 -12.88
N ASN A 188 -11.30 -2.03 -12.49
CA ASN A 188 -11.13 -3.23 -11.64
C ASN A 188 -10.75 -2.88 -10.20
N ILE A 189 -10.24 -1.66 -9.97
CA ILE A 189 -9.84 -1.16 -8.65
C ILE A 189 -11.03 -0.42 -8.06
N ASP A 190 -11.61 -0.95 -6.99
CA ASP A 190 -12.81 -0.38 -6.37
C ASP A 190 -12.52 0.96 -5.67
N ALA A 191 -11.34 1.08 -5.06
CA ALA A 191 -10.92 2.35 -4.46
C ALA A 191 -9.41 2.54 -4.58
N CYS A 192 -9.00 3.79 -4.76
CA CYS A 192 -7.59 4.18 -4.75
C CYS A 192 -7.36 5.41 -3.89
N MET A 193 -6.33 5.35 -3.05
CA MET A 193 -6.02 6.44 -2.14
C MET A 193 -4.51 6.69 -2.09
N TRP A 194 -4.12 7.95 -2.20
CA TRP A 194 -2.77 8.40 -1.92
C TRP A 194 -2.61 8.63 -0.42
N VAL A 195 -1.69 7.91 0.23
CA VAL A 195 -1.43 8.00 1.67
C VAL A 195 -0.07 8.63 2.00
N GLY A 196 0.76 8.86 0.99
CA GLY A 196 2.05 9.53 1.14
C GLY A 196 3.00 8.81 2.10
N MET A 197 3.81 9.61 2.80
CA MET A 197 4.67 9.18 3.91
C MET A 197 4.11 9.72 5.22
N GLY A 198 3.52 8.86 6.03
CA GLY A 198 2.79 9.29 7.23
C GLY A 198 3.57 9.21 8.54
N GLY A 199 4.90 9.02 8.51
CA GLY A 199 5.70 8.87 9.71
C GLY A 199 5.33 7.65 10.55
N LYS A 200 5.64 7.66 11.83
CA LYS A 200 5.40 6.54 12.76
C LYS A 200 3.96 6.05 12.76
N MET A 201 3.01 6.92 12.51
CA MET A 201 1.58 6.63 12.62
C MET A 201 0.91 6.24 11.29
N LEU A 202 1.70 6.04 10.24
CA LEU A 202 1.18 5.70 8.89
C LEU A 202 0.23 4.51 8.91
N ASN A 203 0.62 3.41 9.56
CA ASN A 203 -0.17 2.17 9.55
C ASN A 203 -1.53 2.34 10.26
N SER A 204 -1.56 2.98 11.42
CA SER A 204 -2.83 3.26 12.11
C SER A 204 -3.68 4.29 11.36
N ALA A 205 -3.06 5.29 10.71
CA ALA A 205 -3.77 6.24 9.87
C ALA A 205 -4.43 5.56 8.65
N MET A 206 -3.71 4.67 7.97
CA MET A 206 -4.27 3.90 6.86
C MET A 206 -5.50 3.08 7.28
N VAL A 207 -5.43 2.41 8.43
CA VAL A 207 -6.57 1.63 8.93
C VAL A 207 -7.76 2.52 9.29
N ASN A 208 -7.52 3.67 9.95
CA ASN A 208 -8.59 4.64 10.28
C ASN A 208 -9.29 5.19 9.02
N LEU A 209 -8.52 5.47 7.97
CA LEU A 209 -9.06 5.93 6.68
C LEU A 209 -9.89 4.84 5.99
N LEU A 210 -9.36 3.63 5.94
CA LEU A 210 -10.03 2.50 5.26
C LEU A 210 -11.30 2.05 6.01
N SER A 211 -11.28 2.10 7.35
CA SER A 211 -12.45 1.74 8.18
C SER A 211 -13.48 2.87 8.31
N GLY A 212 -13.21 4.05 7.74
CA GLY A 212 -14.14 5.18 7.81
C GLY A 212 -14.17 5.90 9.16
N LYS A 213 -13.24 5.62 10.06
CA LYS A 213 -13.10 6.39 11.31
C LYS A 213 -12.76 7.86 11.05
N VAL A 214 -12.04 8.10 9.93
CA VAL A 214 -11.65 9.43 9.48
C VAL A 214 -11.84 9.51 7.97
N ASN A 215 -12.33 10.65 7.50
CA ASN A 215 -12.42 10.93 6.06
C ASN A 215 -11.11 11.53 5.55
N PRO A 216 -10.59 11.06 4.40
CA PRO A 216 -9.46 11.71 3.75
C PRO A 216 -9.86 13.12 3.29
N SER A 217 -9.01 14.10 3.56
CA SER A 217 -9.29 15.50 3.23
C SER A 217 -8.20 16.18 2.41
N GLY A 218 -7.11 15.46 2.14
CA GLY A 218 -6.02 15.95 1.29
C GLY A 218 -6.44 16.16 -0.15
N ARG A 219 -5.63 16.93 -0.87
CA ARG A 219 -5.77 17.15 -2.33
C ARG A 219 -4.41 17.06 -2.97
N LEU A 220 -4.35 16.53 -4.19
CA LEU A 220 -3.13 16.58 -4.99
C LEU A 220 -2.82 18.04 -5.34
N ALA A 221 -1.53 18.38 -5.38
CA ALA A 221 -1.08 19.72 -5.69
C ALA A 221 -1.08 20.00 -7.22
N ASN A 222 -1.22 19.00 -8.05
CA ASN A 222 -1.16 19.01 -9.52
C ASN A 222 -2.14 18.01 -10.13
#